data_2f8f2b8e4636dc967cdba64f385f1ffe
#
_entry.id   2f8f2b8e4636dc967cdba64f385f1ffe
#
_cell.length_a   1.000
_cell.length_b   1.000
_cell.length_c   1.000
_cell.angle_alpha   90.00
_cell.angle_beta   90.00
_cell.angle_gamma   90.00
#
_symmetry.space_group_name_H-M   'P 1'
#
loop_
_entity.id
_entity.type
_entity.pdbx_description
1 polymer ?
#
loop_
_entity_poly.entity_id
_entity_poly.type
_entity_poly.pdbx_seq_one_letter_code
_entity_poly.pdbx_strand_id
1 'polypeptide(L)'
;MMQQSHNQGLTQARNESSGAERNPRKSLRQMLHNPIVFSECKVKMRSWRAPIGILIYVGCLTVFLLILLSLTNNRSYYFNDYSETGRLVFMVLSIAQFFIMIFIAPGATSGAISSEREKQTLDLLLCTQMRPVKIVLGKLISAVGWVLLLLICTIPLYSITFLYGGVSPQAIVLVMLFLVVTAIVCGSVGLFYSTVFRRTVTSSIISYLTLLFIGIGSFIAAAVQAYLYFTRGSGGMFYNMDFIPAGYYLNPFVALFTLISLLIGSEQGIFFEMLNIQVSNRYAYLYIGVDVLLMLALSVLLIFLSVKMIDPIKSRSRGKRRKSRRGGHM
;
A
#
# COMPACT_ATOMS: atom_id res chain seq x y z
N MET A 1 49.53 5.70 44.76
CA MET A 1 49.34 5.10 43.42
C MET A 1 48.00 4.36 43.23
N MET A 2 47.36 3.81 44.24
CA MET A 2 46.08 3.07 44.09
C MET A 2 44.81 3.92 43.89
N GLN A 3 44.78 5.19 44.27
CA GLN A 3 43.61 6.06 44.11
C GLN A 3 43.44 6.67 42.70
N GLN A 4 44.52 6.76 41.92
CA GLN A 4 44.45 7.27 40.55
C GLN A 4 43.88 6.24 39.54
N SER A 5 44.13 4.95 39.77
CA SER A 5 43.58 3.89 38.90
C SER A 5 42.07 3.70 39.08
N HIS A 6 41.52 3.95 40.27
CA HIS A 6 40.08 3.82 40.56
C HIS A 6 39.28 4.97 39.90
N ASN A 7 39.81 6.19 39.87
CA ASN A 7 39.14 7.31 39.22
C ASN A 7 39.17 7.27 37.68
N GLN A 8 40.14 6.61 37.07
CA GLN A 8 40.17 6.41 35.62
C GLN A 8 39.15 5.37 35.17
N GLY A 9 38.88 4.33 35.98
CA GLY A 9 37.84 3.34 35.70
C GLY A 9 36.40 3.93 35.73
N LEU A 10 36.13 4.84 36.69
CA LEU A 10 34.82 5.49 36.81
C LEU A 10 34.54 6.51 35.72
N THR A 11 35.56 7.20 35.21
CA THR A 11 35.43 8.13 34.07
C THR A 11 35.25 7.40 32.74
N GLN A 12 35.87 6.25 32.54
CA GLN A 12 35.62 5.43 31.35
C GLN A 12 34.20 4.83 31.34
N ALA A 13 33.72 4.30 32.47
CA ALA A 13 32.37 3.77 32.59
C ALA A 13 31.29 4.85 32.40
N ARG A 14 31.58 6.11 32.80
CA ARG A 14 30.65 7.24 32.61
C ARG A 14 30.61 7.75 31.16
N ASN A 15 31.70 7.65 30.42
CA ASN A 15 31.79 8.00 29.02
C ASN A 15 31.12 6.92 28.10
N GLU A 16 31.13 5.66 28.49
CA GLU A 16 30.42 4.61 27.78
C GLU A 16 28.90 4.69 27.95
N SER A 17 28.39 5.20 29.08
CA SER A 17 26.97 5.37 29.32
C SER A 17 26.35 6.61 28.67
N SER A 18 27.13 7.63 28.33
CA SER A 18 26.66 8.89 27.72
C SER A 18 26.64 8.87 26.17
N GLY A 19 27.19 7.82 25.54
CA GLY A 19 27.31 7.70 24.07
C GLY A 19 26.15 7.12 23.32
N ALA A 20 25.03 6.82 24.00
CA ALA A 20 23.84 6.21 23.35
C ALA A 20 22.79 7.24 22.89
N GLU A 21 23.21 8.39 22.37
CA GLU A 21 22.30 9.20 21.56
C GLU A 21 21.94 8.43 20.29
N ARG A 22 20.73 7.87 20.27
CA ARG A 22 20.12 7.22 19.10
C ARG A 22 19.93 8.25 18.00
N ASN A 23 20.96 8.44 17.17
CA ASN A 23 20.89 9.28 15.99
C ASN A 23 19.86 8.67 15.00
N PRO A 24 18.68 9.28 14.79
CA PRO A 24 17.61 8.69 13.99
C PRO A 24 18.03 8.47 12.53
N ARG A 25 19.01 9.22 12.02
CA ARG A 25 19.55 9.06 10.66
C ARG A 25 20.39 7.78 10.49
N LYS A 26 21.06 7.30 11.56
CA LYS A 26 21.78 6.01 11.54
C LYS A 26 20.81 4.82 11.54
N SER A 27 19.64 4.96 12.17
CA SER A 27 18.61 3.93 12.21
C SER A 27 18.00 3.65 10.82
N LEU A 28 17.67 4.67 10.04
CA LEU A 28 17.14 4.53 8.67
C LEU A 28 18.19 3.92 7.71
N ARG A 29 19.43 4.35 7.79
CA ARG A 29 20.52 3.80 6.96
C ARG A 29 20.83 2.33 7.29
N GLN A 30 20.68 1.93 8.56
CA GLN A 30 20.80 0.54 9.00
C GLN A 30 19.59 -0.31 8.66
N MET A 31 18.39 0.27 8.45
CA MET A 31 17.21 -0.45 7.94
C MET A 31 17.34 -0.75 6.43
N LEU A 32 17.87 0.18 5.65
CA LEU A 32 18.13 -0.01 4.22
C LEU A 32 19.29 -0.99 3.95
N HIS A 33 20.21 -1.16 4.90
CA HIS A 33 21.31 -2.14 4.82
C HIS A 33 20.93 -3.50 5.42
N ASN A 34 19.65 -3.85 5.36
CA ASN A 34 19.16 -5.14 5.83
C ASN A 34 19.62 -6.22 4.83
N PRO A 35 20.51 -7.16 5.22
CA PRO A 35 21.06 -8.16 4.29
C PRO A 35 19.96 -9.03 3.64
N ILE A 36 18.80 -9.15 4.29
CA ILE A 36 17.63 -9.88 3.75
C ILE A 36 17.07 -9.17 2.52
N VAL A 37 16.87 -7.84 2.57
CA VAL A 37 16.35 -7.07 1.43
C VAL A 37 17.27 -7.21 0.22
N PHE A 38 18.57 -7.03 0.45
CA PHE A 38 19.55 -7.11 -0.62
C PHE A 38 19.63 -8.52 -1.24
N SER A 39 19.60 -9.57 -0.41
CA SER A 39 19.67 -10.94 -0.88
C SER A 39 18.41 -11.34 -1.65
N GLU A 40 17.21 -10.99 -1.15
CA GLU A 40 15.94 -11.29 -1.83
C GLU A 40 15.78 -10.52 -3.14
N CYS A 41 16.10 -9.23 -3.16
CA CYS A 41 16.09 -8.44 -4.39
C CYS A 41 17.07 -8.99 -5.43
N LYS A 42 18.29 -9.35 -5.01
CA LYS A 42 19.30 -9.94 -5.89
C LYS A 42 18.85 -11.27 -6.48
N VAL A 43 18.22 -12.13 -5.67
CA VAL A 43 17.70 -13.43 -6.13
C VAL A 43 16.55 -13.24 -7.12
N LYS A 44 15.59 -12.32 -6.82
CA LYS A 44 14.46 -12.03 -7.70
C LYS A 44 14.94 -11.44 -9.04
N MET A 45 15.87 -10.47 -9.02
CA MET A 45 16.38 -9.81 -10.23
C MET A 45 17.30 -10.69 -11.07
N ARG A 46 17.97 -11.69 -10.46
CA ARG A 46 18.84 -12.62 -11.19
C ARG A 46 18.06 -13.65 -12.01
N SER A 47 16.77 -13.84 -11.72
CA SER A 47 15.93 -14.79 -12.46
C SER A 47 15.40 -14.15 -13.75
N TRP A 48 15.44 -14.87 -14.87
CA TRP A 48 14.79 -14.48 -16.13
C TRP A 48 13.28 -14.19 -16.00
N ARG A 49 12.66 -14.66 -14.94
CA ARG A 49 11.23 -14.41 -14.64
C ARG A 49 10.94 -12.93 -14.36
N ALA A 50 11.91 -12.19 -13.83
CA ALA A 50 11.74 -10.79 -13.51
C ALA A 50 11.62 -9.89 -14.76
N PRO A 51 12.57 -9.89 -15.71
CA PRO A 51 12.46 -9.09 -16.94
C PRO A 51 11.26 -9.52 -17.79
N ILE A 52 10.95 -10.81 -17.85
CA ILE A 52 9.76 -11.31 -18.57
C ILE A 52 8.48 -10.76 -17.93
N GLY A 53 8.37 -10.76 -16.60
CA GLY A 53 7.22 -10.20 -15.90
C GLY A 53 7.03 -8.70 -16.16
N ILE A 54 8.12 -7.93 -16.18
CA ILE A 54 8.09 -6.49 -16.51
C ILE A 54 7.64 -6.31 -17.97
N LEU A 55 8.20 -7.09 -18.90
CA LEU A 55 7.87 -6.99 -20.31
C LEU A 55 6.39 -7.30 -20.58
N ILE A 56 5.86 -8.35 -19.96
CA ILE A 56 4.44 -8.71 -20.08
C ILE A 56 3.57 -7.58 -19.50
N TYR A 57 3.91 -7.05 -18.33
CA TYR A 57 3.15 -6.00 -17.67
C TYR A 57 3.12 -4.70 -18.49
N VAL A 58 4.29 -4.21 -18.87
CA VAL A 58 4.42 -2.99 -19.69
C VAL A 58 3.82 -3.20 -21.07
N GLY A 59 4.05 -4.37 -21.68
CA GLY A 59 3.48 -4.73 -22.99
C GLY A 59 1.95 -4.75 -22.96
N CYS A 60 1.34 -5.33 -21.92
CA CYS A 60 -0.11 -5.35 -21.76
C CYS A 60 -0.68 -3.93 -21.64
N LEU A 61 -0.06 -3.07 -20.81
CA LEU A 61 -0.45 -1.67 -20.67
C LEU A 61 -0.23 -0.87 -21.96
N THR A 62 0.83 -1.15 -22.70
CA THR A 62 1.09 -0.51 -23.99
C THR A 62 0.03 -0.88 -25.02
N VAL A 63 -0.31 -2.16 -25.15
CA VAL A 63 -1.39 -2.61 -26.02
C VAL A 63 -2.71 -1.98 -25.63
N PHE A 64 -3.02 -1.94 -24.34
CA PHE A 64 -4.21 -1.28 -23.82
C PHE A 64 -4.25 0.22 -24.18
N LEU A 65 -3.12 0.92 -24.02
CA LEU A 65 -2.98 2.33 -24.40
C LEU A 65 -3.20 2.53 -25.91
N LEU A 66 -2.62 1.69 -26.78
CA LEU A 66 -2.80 1.77 -28.22
C LEU A 66 -4.25 1.54 -28.64
N ILE A 67 -4.96 0.60 -28.00
CA ILE A 67 -6.39 0.38 -28.21
C ILE A 67 -7.18 1.62 -27.84
N LEU A 68 -6.90 2.23 -26.67
CA LEU A 68 -7.57 3.47 -26.25
C LEU A 68 -7.36 4.59 -27.24
N LEU A 69 -6.12 4.81 -27.69
CA LEU A 69 -5.80 5.85 -28.69
C LEU A 69 -6.51 5.59 -30.03
N SER A 70 -6.58 4.33 -30.46
CA SER A 70 -7.31 3.97 -31.68
C SER A 70 -8.82 4.24 -31.57
N LEU A 71 -9.42 3.95 -30.42
CA LEU A 71 -10.85 4.19 -30.17
C LEU A 71 -11.17 5.70 -30.09
N THR A 72 -10.29 6.49 -29.50
CA THR A 72 -10.46 7.95 -29.38
C THR A 72 -10.23 8.64 -30.71
N ASN A 73 -9.24 8.20 -31.51
CA ASN A 73 -8.94 8.78 -32.81
C ASN A 73 -10.11 8.62 -33.82
N ASN A 74 -10.83 7.48 -33.78
CA ASN A 74 -12.03 7.26 -34.60
C ASN A 74 -13.21 8.16 -34.20
N ARG A 75 -13.23 8.71 -32.99
CA ARG A 75 -14.23 9.67 -32.51
C ARG A 75 -13.84 11.14 -32.75
N SER A 76 -12.60 11.40 -33.18
CA SER A 76 -12.04 12.75 -33.41
C SER A 76 -12.79 13.62 -34.43
N TYR A 77 -13.74 13.05 -35.18
CA TYR A 77 -14.67 13.87 -35.98
C TYR A 77 -15.60 14.74 -35.13
N TYR A 78 -15.72 14.49 -33.83
CA TYR A 78 -16.58 15.24 -32.90
C TYR A 78 -15.79 15.97 -31.79
N PHE A 79 -14.53 15.61 -31.53
CA PHE A 79 -13.69 16.20 -30.50
C PHE A 79 -12.48 16.87 -31.17
N ASN A 80 -12.57 18.17 -31.43
CA ASN A 80 -11.46 18.96 -32.00
C ASN A 80 -10.34 19.25 -31.00
N ASP A 81 -10.34 18.66 -29.81
CA ASP A 81 -9.43 19.03 -28.74
C ASP A 81 -8.55 17.86 -28.30
N TYR A 82 -7.28 17.87 -28.71
CA TYR A 82 -6.28 16.86 -28.31
C TYR A 82 -6.13 16.78 -26.78
N SER A 83 -6.41 17.88 -26.07
CA SER A 83 -6.31 17.95 -24.62
C SER A 83 -7.35 17.08 -23.91
N GLU A 84 -8.56 16.96 -24.44
CA GLU A 84 -9.59 16.07 -23.90
C GLU A 84 -9.20 14.60 -24.07
N THR A 85 -8.65 14.27 -25.23
CA THR A 85 -8.12 12.91 -25.48
C THR A 85 -7.01 12.56 -24.49
N GLY A 86 -6.07 13.47 -24.22
CA GLY A 86 -5.00 13.28 -23.24
C GLY A 86 -5.53 13.05 -21.82
N ARG A 87 -6.54 13.83 -21.39
CA ARG A 87 -7.20 13.67 -20.08
C ARG A 87 -7.90 12.31 -19.94
N LEU A 88 -8.66 11.90 -20.97
CA LEU A 88 -9.38 10.63 -20.96
C LEU A 88 -8.41 9.46 -20.90
N VAL A 89 -7.36 9.47 -21.73
CA VAL A 89 -6.34 8.42 -21.75
C VAL A 89 -5.62 8.35 -20.41
N PHE A 90 -5.25 9.49 -19.81
CA PHE A 90 -4.65 9.54 -18.48
C PHE A 90 -5.55 8.93 -17.41
N MET A 91 -6.84 9.28 -17.40
CA MET A 91 -7.81 8.75 -16.45
C MET A 91 -7.92 7.23 -16.56
N VAL A 92 -8.19 6.74 -17.78
CA VAL A 92 -8.42 5.30 -18.01
C VAL A 92 -7.16 4.48 -17.74
N LEU A 93 -5.98 4.99 -18.12
CA LEU A 93 -4.69 4.36 -17.84
C LEU A 93 -4.43 4.27 -16.33
N SER A 94 -4.70 5.36 -15.60
CA SER A 94 -4.52 5.39 -14.13
C SER A 94 -5.44 4.42 -13.41
N ILE A 95 -6.69 4.31 -13.85
CA ILE A 95 -7.65 3.36 -13.31
C ILE A 95 -7.21 1.92 -13.60
N ALA A 96 -6.82 1.61 -14.83
CA ALA A 96 -6.36 0.29 -15.21
C ALA A 96 -5.12 -0.11 -14.39
N GLN A 97 -4.17 0.79 -14.24
CA GLN A 97 -2.97 0.55 -13.44
C GLN A 97 -3.28 0.34 -11.96
N PHE A 98 -4.22 1.09 -11.40
CA PHE A 98 -4.68 0.91 -10.02
C PHE A 98 -5.28 -0.49 -9.80
N PHE A 99 -6.16 -0.96 -10.69
CA PHE A 99 -6.70 -2.31 -10.58
C PHE A 99 -5.60 -3.38 -10.64
N ILE A 100 -4.66 -3.24 -11.57
CA ILE A 100 -3.53 -4.17 -11.68
C ILE A 100 -2.71 -4.17 -10.38
N MET A 101 -2.48 -3.00 -9.76
CA MET A 101 -1.75 -2.90 -8.49
C MET A 101 -2.48 -3.58 -7.33
N ILE A 102 -3.80 -3.45 -7.23
CA ILE A 102 -4.62 -4.15 -6.22
C ILE A 102 -4.48 -5.68 -6.33
N PHE A 103 -4.27 -6.20 -7.54
CA PHE A 103 -4.05 -7.62 -7.75
C PHE A 103 -2.60 -8.04 -7.51
N ILE A 104 -1.62 -7.30 -8.02
CA ILE A 104 -0.21 -7.68 -7.95
C ILE A 104 0.35 -7.52 -6.53
N ALA A 105 0.01 -6.43 -5.81
CA ALA A 105 0.63 -6.13 -4.53
C ALA A 105 0.35 -7.20 -3.45
N PRO A 106 -0.91 -7.60 -3.17
CA PRO A 106 -1.17 -8.66 -2.22
C PRO A 106 -0.68 -10.03 -2.71
N GLY A 107 -0.73 -10.30 -4.04
CA GLY A 107 -0.17 -11.53 -4.61
C GLY A 107 1.32 -11.68 -4.34
N ALA A 108 2.08 -10.59 -4.43
CA ALA A 108 3.52 -10.58 -4.15
C ALA A 108 3.88 -10.75 -2.67
N THR A 109 2.98 -10.32 -1.75
CA THR A 109 3.24 -10.26 -0.31
C THR A 109 2.60 -11.40 0.49
N SER A 110 1.47 -11.95 0.02
CA SER A 110 0.71 -13.00 0.72
C SER A 110 1.48 -14.31 0.89
N GLY A 111 2.45 -14.58 0.01
CA GLY A 111 3.36 -15.71 0.11
C GLY A 111 4.64 -15.44 0.92
N ALA A 112 4.90 -14.21 1.35
CA ALA A 112 6.20 -13.81 1.86
C ALA A 112 6.66 -14.59 3.11
N ILE A 113 5.76 -14.94 4.01
CA ILE A 113 6.05 -15.69 5.24
C ILE A 113 5.40 -17.08 5.19
N SER A 114 4.18 -17.19 4.65
CA SER A 114 3.48 -18.46 4.57
C SER A 114 4.22 -19.51 3.73
N SER A 115 4.91 -19.10 2.64
CA SER A 115 5.72 -20.02 1.84
C SER A 115 6.92 -20.59 2.60
N GLU A 116 7.51 -19.84 3.52
CA GLU A 116 8.59 -20.33 4.37
C GLU A 116 8.07 -21.30 5.43
N ARG A 117 6.84 -21.09 5.93
CA ARG A 117 6.18 -22.04 6.82
C ARG A 117 5.83 -23.33 6.10
N GLU A 118 5.34 -23.28 4.87
CA GLU A 118 5.08 -24.47 4.05
C GLU A 118 6.34 -25.29 3.80
N LYS A 119 7.47 -24.62 3.55
CA LYS A 119 8.79 -25.24 3.33
C LYS A 119 9.52 -25.62 4.61
N GLN A 120 8.93 -25.35 5.81
CA GLN A 120 9.53 -25.57 7.12
C GLN A 120 10.88 -24.85 7.33
N THR A 121 11.15 -23.78 6.54
CA THR A 121 12.39 -23.00 6.63
C THR A 121 12.27 -21.81 7.60
N LEU A 122 11.07 -21.49 8.06
CA LEU A 122 10.84 -20.36 8.98
C LEU A 122 11.58 -20.55 10.31
N ASP A 123 11.64 -21.76 10.85
CA ASP A 123 12.31 -22.06 12.13
C ASP A 123 13.81 -21.84 12.01
N LEU A 124 14.41 -22.18 10.87
CA LEU A 124 15.82 -21.90 10.58
C LEU A 124 16.09 -20.40 10.54
N LEU A 125 15.16 -19.60 9.96
CA LEU A 125 15.26 -18.16 9.90
C LEU A 125 15.14 -17.51 11.29
N LEU A 126 14.28 -18.07 12.17
CA LEU A 126 14.09 -17.60 13.55
C LEU A 126 15.25 -18.03 14.49
N CYS A 127 16.01 -19.07 14.15
CA CYS A 127 17.24 -19.44 14.88
C CYS A 127 18.37 -18.43 14.67
N THR A 128 18.32 -17.62 13.61
CA THR A 128 19.24 -16.48 13.47
C THR A 128 18.86 -15.41 14.50
N GLN A 129 19.85 -14.76 15.12
CA GLN A 129 19.63 -13.73 16.16
C GLN A 129 18.99 -12.43 15.61
N MET A 130 18.13 -12.52 14.59
CA MET A 130 17.49 -11.36 13.97
C MET A 130 16.19 -11.00 14.68
N ARG A 131 15.97 -9.70 14.89
CA ARG A 131 14.71 -9.19 15.45
C ARG A 131 13.56 -9.45 14.47
N PRO A 132 12.38 -9.95 14.93
CA PRO A 132 11.22 -10.22 14.08
C PRO A 132 10.81 -9.03 13.19
N VAL A 133 10.95 -7.80 13.72
CA VAL A 133 10.68 -6.55 12.96
C VAL A 133 11.52 -6.45 11.69
N LYS A 134 12.80 -6.82 11.74
CA LYS A 134 13.69 -6.74 10.58
C LYS A 134 13.32 -7.76 9.51
N ILE A 135 12.79 -8.91 9.89
CA ILE A 135 12.34 -9.96 8.96
C ILE A 135 11.07 -9.48 8.25
N VAL A 136 10.05 -9.02 9.01
CA VAL A 136 8.77 -8.56 8.45
C VAL A 136 8.98 -7.37 7.51
N LEU A 137 9.70 -6.33 7.96
CA LEU A 137 9.98 -5.15 7.14
C LEU A 137 10.85 -5.50 5.93
N GLY A 138 11.85 -6.36 6.09
CA GLY A 138 12.69 -6.80 4.98
C GLY A 138 11.90 -7.47 3.87
N LYS A 139 10.98 -8.35 4.25
CA LYS A 139 10.09 -9.04 3.29
C LYS A 139 9.08 -8.11 2.63
N LEU A 140 8.50 -7.18 3.40
CA LEU A 140 7.60 -6.17 2.85
C LEU A 140 8.32 -5.30 1.83
N ILE A 141 9.49 -4.75 2.19
CA ILE A 141 10.28 -3.89 1.30
C ILE A 141 10.70 -4.63 0.03
N SER A 142 11.10 -5.90 0.14
CA SER A 142 11.45 -6.72 -1.03
C SER A 142 10.27 -7.01 -1.94
N ALA A 143 9.07 -7.27 -1.38
CA ALA A 143 7.88 -7.56 -2.15
C ALA A 143 7.26 -6.29 -2.77
N VAL A 144 7.14 -5.22 -1.98
CA VAL A 144 6.64 -3.91 -2.45
C VAL A 144 7.64 -3.28 -3.42
N GLY A 145 8.95 -3.44 -3.18
CA GLY A 145 10.00 -2.95 -4.09
C GLY A 145 9.87 -3.50 -5.51
N TRP A 146 9.45 -4.75 -5.66
CA TRP A 146 9.11 -5.33 -6.96
C TRP A 146 7.93 -4.60 -7.63
N VAL A 147 6.88 -4.33 -6.86
CA VAL A 147 5.69 -3.61 -7.34
C VAL A 147 6.04 -2.16 -7.71
N LEU A 148 6.88 -1.49 -6.91
CA LEU A 148 7.39 -0.15 -7.22
C LEU A 148 8.21 -0.12 -8.51
N LEU A 149 9.00 -1.15 -8.77
CA LEU A 149 9.76 -1.26 -10.01
C LEU A 149 8.82 -1.35 -11.23
N LEU A 150 7.73 -2.12 -11.14
CA LEU A 150 6.70 -2.15 -12.18
C LEU A 150 6.10 -0.76 -12.41
N LEU A 151 5.79 -0.02 -11.34
CA LEU A 151 5.29 1.35 -11.40
C LEU A 151 6.26 2.29 -12.15
N ILE A 152 7.54 2.24 -11.83
CA ILE A 152 8.56 3.08 -12.49
C ILE A 152 8.63 2.76 -13.98
N CYS A 153 8.51 1.49 -14.36
CA CYS A 153 8.53 1.08 -15.78
C CYS A 153 7.33 1.61 -16.59
N THR A 154 6.26 2.10 -15.95
CA THR A 154 5.12 2.71 -16.65
C THR A 154 5.26 4.22 -16.88
N ILE A 155 6.26 4.89 -16.32
CA ILE A 155 6.49 6.33 -16.51
C ILE A 155 6.52 6.72 -18.01
N PRO A 156 7.19 5.97 -18.92
CA PRO A 156 7.16 6.31 -20.34
C PRO A 156 5.76 6.32 -20.95
N LEU A 157 4.85 5.44 -20.49
CA LEU A 157 3.48 5.40 -20.99
C LEU A 157 2.71 6.68 -20.59
N TYR A 158 2.92 7.15 -19.36
CA TYR A 158 2.33 8.42 -18.91
C TYR A 158 2.92 9.64 -19.63
N SER A 159 4.17 9.57 -20.08
CA SER A 159 4.76 10.62 -20.90
C SER A 159 4.00 10.82 -22.22
N ILE A 160 3.43 9.76 -22.78
CA ILE A 160 2.59 9.82 -23.98
C ILE A 160 1.31 10.66 -23.70
N THR A 161 0.66 10.44 -22.54
CA THR A 161 -0.53 11.22 -22.16
C THR A 161 -0.22 12.71 -22.02
N PHE A 162 0.96 13.04 -21.52
CA PHE A 162 1.44 14.43 -21.45
C PHE A 162 1.64 15.07 -22.83
N LEU A 163 2.14 14.32 -23.82
CA LEU A 163 2.33 14.81 -25.18
C LEU A 163 1.01 15.17 -25.89
N TYR A 164 -0.07 14.48 -25.58
CA TYR A 164 -1.41 14.83 -26.07
C TYR A 164 -1.96 16.11 -25.44
N GLY A 165 -1.37 16.57 -24.33
CA GLY A 165 -1.82 17.76 -23.60
C GLY A 165 -2.96 17.48 -22.63
N GLY A 166 -3.40 18.53 -21.92
CA GLY A 166 -4.52 18.45 -20.96
C GLY A 166 -4.17 17.87 -19.59
N VAL A 167 -2.95 17.33 -19.39
CA VAL A 167 -2.48 16.78 -18.13
C VAL A 167 -1.16 17.42 -17.74
N SER A 168 -1.07 17.92 -16.49
CA SER A 168 0.18 18.50 -15.99
C SER A 168 1.17 17.42 -15.53
N PRO A 169 2.50 17.64 -15.61
CA PRO A 169 3.48 16.70 -15.06
C PRO A 169 3.28 16.45 -13.55
N GLN A 170 2.81 17.46 -12.83
CA GLN A 170 2.48 17.34 -11.40
C GLN A 170 1.36 16.34 -11.15
N ALA A 171 0.35 16.28 -12.01
CA ALA A 171 -0.74 15.32 -11.93
C ALA A 171 -0.22 13.89 -12.05
N ILE A 172 0.69 13.63 -12.99
CA ILE A 172 1.30 12.30 -13.16
C ILE A 172 2.06 11.89 -11.90
N VAL A 173 2.86 12.79 -11.33
CA VAL A 173 3.62 12.51 -10.09
C VAL A 173 2.70 12.23 -8.91
N LEU A 174 1.61 13.00 -8.74
CA LEU A 174 0.66 12.81 -7.65
C LEU A 174 -0.08 11.46 -7.76
N VAL A 175 -0.54 11.09 -8.95
CA VAL A 175 -1.18 9.79 -9.16
C VAL A 175 -0.18 8.65 -8.93
N MET A 176 1.06 8.76 -9.40
CA MET A 176 2.11 7.77 -9.13
C MET A 176 2.38 7.62 -7.64
N LEU A 177 2.45 8.72 -6.90
CA LEU A 177 2.66 8.71 -5.46
C LEU A 177 1.47 8.06 -4.73
N PHE A 178 0.24 8.34 -5.16
CA PHE A 178 -0.95 7.69 -4.63
C PHE A 178 -0.95 6.17 -4.89
N LEU A 179 -0.55 5.73 -6.09
CA LEU A 179 -0.41 4.32 -6.44
C LEU A 179 0.67 3.61 -5.59
N VAL A 180 1.75 4.32 -5.25
CA VAL A 180 2.78 3.82 -4.30
C VAL A 180 2.17 3.57 -2.92
N VAL A 181 1.39 4.53 -2.39
CA VAL A 181 0.71 4.37 -1.10
C VAL A 181 -0.25 3.19 -1.14
N THR A 182 -1.06 3.09 -2.18
CA THR A 182 -1.98 1.96 -2.38
C THR A 182 -1.25 0.62 -2.42
N ALA A 183 -0.11 0.53 -3.12
CA ALA A 183 0.70 -0.67 -3.19
C ALA A 183 1.25 -1.08 -1.80
N ILE A 184 1.67 -0.10 -0.98
CA ILE A 184 2.13 -0.35 0.39
C ILE A 184 0.99 -0.89 1.27
N VAL A 185 -0.20 -0.31 1.17
CA VAL A 185 -1.38 -0.74 1.94
C VAL A 185 -1.80 -2.14 1.53
N CYS A 186 -2.01 -2.39 0.24
CA CYS A 186 -2.37 -3.71 -0.28
C CYS A 186 -1.30 -4.76 0.04
N GLY A 187 -0.03 -4.38 -0.05
CA GLY A 187 1.09 -5.22 0.34
C GLY A 187 1.12 -5.53 1.84
N SER A 188 0.79 -4.57 2.71
CA SER A 188 0.72 -4.80 4.15
C SER A 188 -0.43 -5.73 4.55
N VAL A 189 -1.58 -5.66 3.86
CA VAL A 189 -2.70 -6.61 4.01
C VAL A 189 -2.26 -8.02 3.65
N GLY A 190 -1.63 -8.21 2.49
CA GLY A 190 -1.11 -9.52 2.06
C GLY A 190 -0.08 -10.08 3.04
N LEU A 191 0.85 -9.25 3.51
CA LEU A 191 1.86 -9.65 4.49
C LEU A 191 1.24 -10.05 5.83
N PHE A 192 0.25 -9.29 6.32
CA PHE A 192 -0.45 -9.62 7.55
C PHE A 192 -1.09 -11.02 7.48
N TYR A 193 -1.84 -11.31 6.43
CA TYR A 193 -2.42 -12.64 6.26
C TYR A 193 -1.38 -13.74 6.03
N SER A 194 -0.24 -13.40 5.41
CA SER A 194 0.91 -14.31 5.30
C SER A 194 1.47 -14.72 6.68
N THR A 195 1.38 -13.84 7.68
CA THR A 195 1.80 -14.17 9.06
C THR A 195 0.77 -15.00 9.80
N VAL A 196 -0.52 -14.81 9.52
CA VAL A 196 -1.64 -15.50 10.18
C VAL A 196 -1.78 -16.93 9.68
N PHE A 197 -1.81 -17.12 8.37
CA PHE A 197 -2.08 -18.41 7.75
C PHE A 197 -0.80 -19.19 7.44
N ARG A 198 -0.90 -20.53 7.55
CA ARG A 198 0.22 -21.41 7.27
C ARG A 198 0.36 -21.78 5.80
N ARG A 199 -0.75 -21.69 5.02
CA ARG A 199 -0.79 -22.02 3.60
C ARG A 199 -0.82 -20.76 2.76
N THR A 200 0.03 -20.69 1.72
CA THR A 200 0.13 -19.54 0.80
C THR A 200 -1.18 -19.27 0.07
N VAL A 201 -1.85 -20.31 -0.41
CA VAL A 201 -3.13 -20.18 -1.13
C VAL A 201 -4.20 -19.57 -0.24
N THR A 202 -4.34 -20.04 0.99
CA THR A 202 -5.33 -19.52 1.96
C THR A 202 -5.03 -18.05 2.30
N SER A 203 -3.75 -17.71 2.50
CA SER A 203 -3.32 -16.34 2.75
C SER A 203 -3.69 -15.41 1.59
N SER A 204 -3.44 -15.84 0.35
CA SER A 204 -3.76 -15.05 -0.84
C SER A 204 -5.26 -14.83 -0.99
N ILE A 205 -6.06 -15.90 -0.89
CA ILE A 205 -7.52 -15.82 -1.03
C ILE A 205 -8.11 -14.84 -0.01
N ILE A 206 -7.72 -14.96 1.26
CA ILE A 206 -8.26 -14.11 2.33
C ILE A 206 -7.79 -12.66 2.17
N SER A 207 -6.56 -12.44 1.69
CA SER A 207 -6.07 -11.09 1.38
C SER A 207 -6.93 -10.41 0.32
N TYR A 208 -7.24 -11.10 -0.78
CA TYR A 208 -8.11 -10.56 -1.83
C TYR A 208 -9.55 -10.37 -1.35
N LEU A 209 -10.11 -11.32 -0.59
CA LEU A 209 -11.43 -11.18 -0.01
C LEU A 209 -11.53 -9.96 0.91
N THR A 210 -10.50 -9.70 1.71
CA THR A 210 -10.46 -8.53 2.60
C THR A 210 -10.44 -7.23 1.80
N LEU A 211 -9.61 -7.14 0.75
CA LEU A 211 -9.56 -5.94 -0.11
C LEU A 211 -10.87 -5.73 -0.86
N LEU A 212 -11.49 -6.80 -1.34
CA LEU A 212 -12.80 -6.76 -1.97
C LEU A 212 -13.88 -6.33 -0.98
N PHE A 213 -13.84 -6.84 0.25
CA PHE A 213 -14.78 -6.46 1.32
C PHE A 213 -14.61 -4.97 1.71
N ILE A 214 -13.38 -4.48 1.82
CA ILE A 214 -13.13 -3.05 2.08
C ILE A 214 -13.66 -2.20 0.91
N GLY A 215 -13.39 -2.59 -0.34
CA GLY A 215 -13.85 -1.88 -1.52
C GLY A 215 -15.38 -1.84 -1.62
N ILE A 216 -16.03 -3.00 -1.69
CA ILE A 216 -17.50 -3.09 -1.83
C ILE A 216 -18.21 -2.64 -0.56
N GLY A 217 -17.71 -3.03 0.61
CA GLY A 217 -18.31 -2.68 1.90
C GLY A 217 -18.38 -1.19 2.14
N SER A 218 -17.35 -0.45 1.73
CA SER A 218 -17.34 1.01 1.83
C SER A 218 -18.38 1.67 0.91
N PHE A 219 -18.60 1.13 -0.30
CA PHE A 219 -19.67 1.61 -1.17
C PHE A 219 -21.05 1.34 -0.57
N ILE A 220 -21.28 0.16 -0.01
CA ILE A 220 -22.56 -0.17 0.65
C ILE A 220 -22.76 0.74 1.86
N ALA A 221 -21.75 0.93 2.71
CA ALA A 221 -21.82 1.79 3.88
C ALA A 221 -22.15 3.24 3.49
N ALA A 222 -21.54 3.75 2.43
CA ALA A 222 -21.79 5.09 1.93
C ALA A 222 -23.20 5.23 1.33
N ALA A 223 -23.67 4.22 0.59
CA ALA A 223 -25.04 4.19 0.04
C ALA A 223 -26.08 4.17 1.16
N VAL A 224 -25.88 3.36 2.20
CA VAL A 224 -26.76 3.32 3.37
C VAL A 224 -26.77 4.67 4.10
N GLN A 225 -25.60 5.29 4.28
CA GLN A 225 -25.50 6.60 4.92
C GLN A 225 -26.21 7.69 4.11
N ALA A 226 -26.07 7.70 2.80
CA ALA A 226 -26.77 8.59 1.88
C ALA A 226 -28.29 8.38 1.97
N TYR A 227 -28.76 7.12 1.96
CA TYR A 227 -30.18 6.80 2.12
C TYR A 227 -30.76 7.26 3.46
N LEU A 228 -30.05 7.02 4.57
CA LEU A 228 -30.47 7.46 5.90
C LEU A 228 -30.53 8.99 6.01
N TYR A 229 -29.63 9.68 5.34
CA TYR A 229 -29.65 11.15 5.29
C TYR A 229 -30.85 11.68 4.52
N PHE A 230 -31.18 11.05 3.40
CA PHE A 230 -32.35 11.38 2.60
C PHE A 230 -33.67 11.17 3.36
N THR A 231 -33.79 10.06 4.11
CA THR A 231 -35.03 9.72 4.83
C THR A 231 -35.24 10.57 6.10
N ARG A 232 -34.16 11.14 6.68
CA ARG A 232 -34.24 11.89 7.97
C ARG A 232 -34.65 13.34 7.88
N GLY A 233 -34.92 13.88 6.69
CA GLY A 233 -35.64 15.13 6.77
C GLY A 233 -35.26 16.29 5.91
N SER A 234 -34.57 16.06 4.84
CA SER A 234 -34.42 17.13 3.85
C SER A 234 -35.00 16.62 2.54
N GLY A 235 -36.30 16.79 2.34
CA GLY A 235 -37.02 16.49 1.09
C GLY A 235 -36.54 17.32 -0.12
N GLY A 236 -35.27 17.57 -0.23
CA GLY A 236 -34.60 18.23 -1.33
C GLY A 236 -33.45 17.36 -1.81
N MET A 237 -33.36 17.20 -3.12
CA MET A 237 -32.25 16.61 -3.87
C MET A 237 -30.91 16.81 -3.14
N PHE A 238 -29.98 15.86 -3.32
CA PHE A 238 -28.57 15.86 -2.81
C PHE A 238 -27.74 17.12 -3.17
N TYR A 239 -28.35 18.27 -3.25
CA TYR A 239 -27.69 19.53 -3.50
C TYR A 239 -27.01 20.00 -2.20
N ASN A 240 -25.70 20.10 -2.22
CA ASN A 240 -24.83 20.65 -1.18
C ASN A 240 -24.67 19.79 0.06
N MET A 241 -24.08 18.59 -0.07
CA MET A 241 -23.45 17.95 1.08
C MET A 241 -22.11 18.64 1.35
N ASP A 242 -22.02 19.42 2.42
CA ASP A 242 -20.78 20.05 2.89
C ASP A 242 -19.80 19.02 3.49
N PHE A 243 -20.10 17.74 3.42
CA PHE A 243 -19.25 16.67 3.93
C PHE A 243 -19.32 15.42 3.06
N ILE A 244 -18.19 14.71 2.99
CA ILE A 244 -18.10 13.41 2.32
C ILE A 244 -18.56 12.32 3.28
N PRO A 245 -19.45 11.39 2.89
CA PRO A 245 -19.90 10.30 3.74
C PRO A 245 -18.74 9.49 4.32
N ALA A 246 -18.81 9.19 5.61
CA ALA A 246 -17.74 8.50 6.33
C ALA A 246 -17.41 7.12 5.73
N GLY A 247 -18.37 6.48 5.05
CA GLY A 247 -18.18 5.21 4.37
C GLY A 247 -17.19 5.25 3.21
N TYR A 248 -16.89 6.43 2.64
CA TYR A 248 -15.92 6.55 1.55
C TYR A 248 -14.47 6.65 2.03
N TYR A 249 -14.24 7.01 3.30
CA TYR A 249 -12.90 6.98 3.88
C TYR A 249 -12.38 5.54 3.96
N LEU A 250 -11.13 5.32 3.70
CA LEU A 250 -10.47 4.02 3.52
C LEU A 250 -10.80 3.29 2.20
N ASN A 251 -11.48 3.95 1.26
CA ASN A 251 -11.69 3.37 -0.07
C ASN A 251 -10.70 3.96 -1.07
N PRO A 252 -9.62 3.23 -1.42
CA PRO A 252 -8.61 3.74 -2.35
C PRO A 252 -9.16 4.00 -3.75
N PHE A 253 -10.26 3.38 -4.13
CA PHE A 253 -10.91 3.60 -5.41
C PHE A 253 -11.55 4.98 -5.49
N VAL A 254 -12.35 5.36 -4.48
CA VAL A 254 -12.99 6.69 -4.43
C VAL A 254 -11.93 7.79 -4.33
N ALA A 255 -10.87 7.56 -3.54
CA ALA A 255 -9.78 8.51 -3.42
C ALA A 255 -9.02 8.71 -4.73
N LEU A 256 -8.77 7.64 -5.50
CA LEU A 256 -8.17 7.75 -6.83
C LEU A 256 -9.04 8.57 -7.79
N PHE A 257 -10.34 8.25 -7.86
CA PHE A 257 -11.27 8.97 -8.73
C PHE A 257 -11.35 10.46 -8.37
N THR A 258 -11.42 10.76 -7.07
CA THR A 258 -11.41 12.15 -6.58
C THR A 258 -10.10 12.85 -6.92
N LEU A 259 -8.97 12.17 -6.77
CA LEU A 259 -7.66 12.72 -7.12
C LEU A 259 -7.58 13.04 -8.62
N ILE A 260 -7.95 12.09 -9.49
CA ILE A 260 -7.90 12.27 -10.93
C ILE A 260 -8.82 13.42 -11.38
N SER A 261 -10.03 13.50 -10.84
CA SER A 261 -10.98 14.55 -11.20
C SER A 261 -10.49 15.96 -10.82
N LEU A 262 -9.88 16.10 -9.64
CA LEU A 262 -9.26 17.37 -9.24
C LEU A 262 -8.08 17.75 -10.15
N LEU A 263 -7.29 16.77 -10.61
CA LEU A 263 -6.12 17.03 -11.46
C LEU A 263 -6.49 17.34 -12.92
N ILE A 264 -7.62 16.84 -13.40
CA ILE A 264 -8.15 17.10 -14.75
C ILE A 264 -8.88 18.46 -14.80
N GLY A 265 -9.16 19.06 -13.65
CA GLY A 265 -9.82 20.37 -13.56
C GLY A 265 -11.34 20.30 -13.72
N SER A 266 -11.96 19.16 -13.46
CA SER A 266 -13.41 19.07 -13.27
C SER A 266 -13.74 19.75 -11.94
N GLU A 267 -14.60 20.76 -11.98
CA GLU A 267 -15.01 21.53 -10.78
C GLU A 267 -15.69 20.65 -9.72
N GLN A 268 -16.15 19.49 -10.13
CA GLN A 268 -16.80 18.50 -9.29
C GLN A 268 -16.15 17.15 -9.59
N GLY A 269 -15.73 16.42 -8.55
CA GLY A 269 -15.13 15.11 -8.73
C GLY A 269 -16.04 14.21 -9.57
N ILE A 270 -15.56 13.68 -10.71
CA ILE A 270 -16.33 12.84 -11.65
C ILE A 270 -17.13 11.75 -10.91
N PHE A 271 -16.55 11.17 -9.87
CA PHE A 271 -17.21 10.16 -9.05
C PHE A 271 -18.38 10.74 -8.25
N PHE A 272 -18.21 11.91 -7.64
CA PHE A 272 -19.25 12.58 -6.88
C PHE A 272 -20.32 13.18 -7.77
N GLU A 273 -19.94 13.65 -8.97
CA GLU A 273 -20.88 14.10 -10.01
C GLU A 273 -21.77 12.94 -10.50
N MET A 274 -21.20 11.75 -10.71
CA MET A 274 -21.96 10.55 -11.04
C MET A 274 -22.97 10.15 -9.96
N LEU A 275 -22.66 10.45 -8.69
CA LEU A 275 -23.56 10.24 -7.54
C LEU A 275 -24.45 11.45 -7.24
N ASN A 276 -24.39 12.50 -8.06
CA ASN A 276 -25.10 13.77 -7.87
C ASN A 276 -24.80 14.48 -6.53
N ILE A 277 -23.55 14.30 -6.05
CA ILE A 277 -23.04 14.91 -4.81
C ILE A 277 -22.10 16.05 -5.21
N GLN A 278 -22.46 17.31 -4.88
CA GLN A 278 -21.59 18.46 -5.09
C GLN A 278 -20.62 18.59 -3.91
N VAL A 279 -19.35 18.35 -4.17
CA VAL A 279 -18.27 18.51 -3.18
C VAL A 279 -17.38 19.67 -3.60
N SER A 280 -17.25 20.66 -2.74
CA SER A 280 -16.30 21.77 -2.97
C SER A 280 -14.86 21.23 -3.06
N ASN A 281 -14.05 21.79 -3.97
CA ASN A 281 -12.64 21.40 -4.16
C ASN A 281 -11.84 21.37 -2.85
N ARG A 282 -12.12 22.28 -1.92
CA ARG A 282 -11.47 22.32 -0.61
C ARG A 282 -11.70 21.04 0.21
N TYR A 283 -12.94 20.55 0.23
CA TYR A 283 -13.26 19.30 0.94
C TYR A 283 -12.71 18.07 0.23
N ALA A 284 -12.62 18.10 -1.10
CA ALA A 284 -12.01 17.02 -1.88
C ALA A 284 -10.50 16.87 -1.59
N TYR A 285 -9.75 17.96 -1.48
CA TYR A 285 -8.33 17.92 -1.08
C TYR A 285 -8.16 17.42 0.36
N LEU A 286 -8.99 17.88 1.28
CA LEU A 286 -8.97 17.41 2.66
C LEU A 286 -9.29 15.92 2.75
N TYR A 287 -10.27 15.46 1.97
CA TYR A 287 -10.64 14.05 1.89
C TYR A 287 -9.46 13.18 1.46
N ILE A 288 -8.78 13.52 0.35
CA ILE A 288 -7.63 12.76 -0.13
C ILE A 288 -6.52 12.72 0.92
N GLY A 289 -6.24 13.86 1.57
CA GLY A 289 -5.22 13.93 2.64
C GLY A 289 -5.55 13.03 3.83
N VAL A 290 -6.80 13.04 4.28
CA VAL A 290 -7.26 12.20 5.39
C VAL A 290 -7.27 10.73 4.98
N ASP A 291 -7.74 10.39 3.77
CA ASP A 291 -7.78 9.02 3.27
C ASP A 291 -6.37 8.41 3.18
N VAL A 292 -5.42 9.12 2.58
CA VAL A 292 -4.01 8.70 2.52
C VAL A 292 -3.42 8.49 3.91
N LEU A 293 -3.73 9.37 4.87
CA LEU A 293 -3.26 9.25 6.24
C LEU A 293 -3.86 8.02 6.93
N LEU A 294 -5.17 7.79 6.78
CA LEU A 294 -5.85 6.60 7.31
C LEU A 294 -5.31 5.31 6.70
N MET A 295 -5.05 5.28 5.40
CA MET A 295 -4.43 4.16 4.70
C MET A 295 -3.04 3.85 5.25
N LEU A 296 -2.20 4.87 5.42
CA LEU A 296 -0.85 4.70 5.99
C LEU A 296 -0.93 4.24 7.45
N ALA A 297 -1.86 4.78 8.26
CA ALA A 297 -2.08 4.34 9.63
C ALA A 297 -2.51 2.87 9.69
N LEU A 298 -3.42 2.45 8.81
CA LEU A 298 -3.83 1.05 8.67
C LEU A 298 -2.65 0.14 8.30
N SER A 299 -1.82 0.56 7.34
CA SER A 299 -0.61 -0.16 6.93
C SER A 299 0.35 -0.36 8.12
N VAL A 300 0.64 0.69 8.87
CA VAL A 300 1.51 0.63 10.06
C VAL A 300 0.91 -0.30 11.12
N LEU A 301 -0.40 -0.23 11.36
CA LEU A 301 -1.10 -1.11 12.29
C LEU A 301 -0.95 -2.59 11.89
N LEU A 302 -1.19 -2.91 10.61
CA LEU A 302 -1.09 -4.28 10.09
C LEU A 302 0.34 -4.81 10.18
N ILE A 303 1.35 -4.00 9.88
CA ILE A 303 2.76 -4.35 10.04
C ILE A 303 3.09 -4.62 11.51
N PHE A 304 2.61 -3.77 12.42
CA PHE A 304 2.81 -3.96 13.86
C PHE A 304 2.17 -5.27 14.36
N LEU A 305 0.94 -5.56 13.93
CA LEU A 305 0.26 -6.82 14.24
C LEU A 305 1.02 -8.03 13.68
N SER A 306 1.54 -7.94 12.45
CA SER A 306 2.34 -8.99 11.82
C SER A 306 3.60 -9.30 12.64
N VAL A 307 4.32 -8.26 13.08
CA VAL A 307 5.50 -8.40 13.94
C VAL A 307 5.15 -9.10 15.26
N LYS A 308 4.04 -8.68 15.89
CA LYS A 308 3.61 -9.25 17.17
C LYS A 308 3.20 -10.72 17.06
N MET A 309 2.75 -11.17 15.90
CA MET A 309 2.36 -12.57 15.66
C MET A 309 3.56 -13.48 15.39
N ILE A 310 4.67 -12.96 14.89
CA ILE A 310 5.90 -13.72 14.61
C ILE A 310 6.77 -13.86 15.88
N ASP A 311 6.57 -13.00 16.90
CA ASP A 311 7.43 -12.97 18.10
C ASP A 311 7.31 -14.29 18.93
N PRO A 312 8.38 -15.12 18.98
CA PRO A 312 8.34 -16.45 19.60
C PRO A 312 8.29 -16.38 21.13
N ILE A 313 8.64 -15.26 21.75
CA ILE A 313 8.77 -15.13 23.21
C ILE A 313 7.41 -15.27 23.89
N LYS A 314 6.32 -14.82 23.28
CA LYS A 314 4.96 -14.96 23.83
C LYS A 314 4.34 -16.35 23.67
N SER A 315 4.74 -17.11 22.68
CA SER A 315 4.23 -18.48 22.44
C SER A 315 4.68 -19.46 23.54
N ARG A 316 5.92 -19.34 24.01
CA ARG A 316 6.46 -20.20 25.08
C ARG A 316 5.80 -19.95 26.45
N SER A 317 5.41 -18.72 26.77
CA SER A 317 4.77 -18.41 28.05
C SER A 317 3.33 -18.94 28.13
N ARG A 318 2.59 -18.97 27.01
CA ARG A 318 1.25 -19.55 26.94
C ARG A 318 1.27 -21.09 27.05
N GLY A 319 2.28 -21.76 26.50
CA GLY A 319 2.47 -23.22 26.61
C GLY A 319 2.78 -23.66 28.03
N LYS A 320 3.61 -22.93 28.76
CA LYS A 320 3.93 -23.20 30.17
C LYS A 320 2.73 -23.00 31.09
N ARG A 321 1.92 -21.95 30.91
CA ARG A 321 0.70 -21.73 31.71
C ARG A 321 -0.38 -22.78 31.47
N ARG A 322 -0.48 -23.38 30.28
CA ARG A 322 -1.45 -24.42 29.95
C ARG A 322 -1.03 -25.78 30.52
N LYS A 323 0.29 -26.09 30.59
CA LYS A 323 0.81 -27.28 31.24
C LYS A 323 0.72 -27.23 32.77
N SER A 324 0.97 -26.07 33.39
CA SER A 324 0.83 -25.91 34.85
C SER A 324 -0.62 -26.06 35.33
N ARG A 325 -1.63 -25.66 34.50
CA ARG A 325 -3.04 -25.86 34.86
C ARG A 325 -3.56 -27.28 34.66
N ARG A 326 -2.88 -28.12 33.87
CA ARG A 326 -3.25 -29.53 33.67
C ARG A 326 -2.53 -30.51 34.64
N GLY A 327 -1.44 -30.09 35.26
CA GLY A 327 -0.69 -30.90 36.24
C GLY A 327 -1.08 -30.69 37.70
N GLY A 328 -2.10 -29.85 37.99
CA GLY A 328 -2.56 -29.58 39.36
C GLY A 328 -3.83 -30.34 39.78
N HIS A 329 -4.25 -31.34 39.01
CA HIS A 329 -5.38 -32.21 39.32
C HIS A 329 -4.97 -33.70 39.22
N MET A 330 -3.91 -34.11 39.93
CA MET A 330 -3.64 -35.47 40.30
C MET A 330 -3.18 -35.49 41.73
#